data_009822aeca3154fa1c4a49ae34f619c8
#
_entry.id   009822aeca3154fa1c4a49ae34f619c8
#
_cell.length_a   1.000
_cell.length_b   1.000
_cell.length_c   1.000
_cell.angle_alpha   90.00
_cell.angle_beta   90.00
_cell.angle_gamma   90.00
#
_symmetry.space_group_name_H-M   'P 1'
#
loop_
_entity.id
_entity.type
_entity.pdbx_description
1 polymer ?
#
loop_
_entity_poly.entity_id
_entity_poly.type
_entity_poly.pdbx_seq_one_letter_code
_entity_poly.pdbx_strand_id
1 'polypeptide(L)'
;MGYDLHITRREHWFDDGSDITADEWLAYVRSDSELRPFSTNGPHFVIWSGTSTIEEPWLDWSDGCIYSKYPDRALVTKMLAIARHFRATVQGDDGETYTDASEIPESSSTPSPTPTPKRWPLWRQLLVAFLIGCVLLGLRLFIFHP
;
A
#
# COMPACT_ATOMS: atom_id res chain seq x y z
N MET A 1 -6.05 -4.53 10.28
CA MET A 1 -5.28 -3.29 10.06
C MET A 1 -4.14 -3.63 9.11
N GLY A 2 -3.88 -2.78 8.11
CA GLY A 2 -2.75 -2.94 7.22
C GLY A 2 -1.46 -2.64 7.98
N TYR A 3 -0.38 -3.34 7.67
CA TYR A 3 0.92 -3.08 8.22
C TYR A 3 1.83 -2.70 7.06
N ASP A 4 2.21 -1.44 7.03
CA ASP A 4 3.10 -0.90 6.00
C ASP A 4 4.48 -0.65 6.62
N LEU A 5 5.53 -0.89 5.85
CA LEU A 5 6.89 -0.51 6.23
C LEU A 5 7.42 0.56 5.28
N HIS A 6 8.09 1.54 5.86
CA HIS A 6 8.63 2.70 5.18
C HIS A 6 10.14 2.79 5.35
N ILE A 7 10.87 2.98 4.26
CA ILE A 7 12.30 3.35 4.28
C ILE A 7 12.35 4.86 4.18
N THR A 8 12.85 5.53 5.20
CA THR A 8 12.85 7.00 5.29
C THR A 8 14.12 7.53 5.92
N ARG A 9 14.53 8.74 5.52
CA ARG A 9 15.57 9.55 6.18
C ARG A 9 14.98 10.50 7.22
N ARG A 10 13.64 10.61 7.28
CA ARG A 10 12.93 11.47 8.22
C ARG A 10 12.96 10.86 9.62
N GLU A 11 12.77 11.68 10.64
CA GLU A 11 12.65 11.19 12.02
C GLU A 11 11.41 10.29 12.15
N HIS A 12 10.28 10.73 11.56
CA HIS A 12 9.10 9.90 11.35
C HIS A 12 8.73 9.95 9.87
N TRP A 13 8.35 8.82 9.27
CA TRP A 13 8.06 8.68 7.84
C TRP A 13 6.98 9.64 7.33
N PHE A 14 6.06 10.08 8.19
CA PHE A 14 4.96 10.99 7.89
C PHE A 14 5.30 12.47 8.13
N ASP A 15 6.48 12.81 8.66
CA ASP A 15 6.90 14.19 8.86
C ASP A 15 7.48 14.79 7.57
N ASP A 16 7.53 16.12 7.51
CA ASP A 16 8.34 16.81 6.52
C ASP A 16 9.83 16.69 6.88
N GLY A 17 10.68 16.49 5.89
CA GLY A 17 12.12 16.38 6.20
C GLY A 17 13.02 15.97 5.04
N SER A 18 14.09 15.26 5.37
CA SER A 18 15.04 14.76 4.40
C SER A 18 14.44 13.60 3.60
N ASP A 19 14.17 13.83 2.34
CA ASP A 19 13.55 12.85 1.45
C ASP A 19 14.60 11.96 0.75
N ILE A 20 14.19 10.73 0.43
CA ILE A 20 14.79 9.96 -0.64
C ILE A 20 14.14 10.46 -1.92
N THR A 21 14.90 11.00 -2.85
CA THR A 21 14.31 11.50 -4.10
C THR A 21 13.93 10.36 -5.06
N ALA A 22 12.96 10.62 -5.93
CA ALA A 22 12.58 9.65 -6.97
C ALA A 22 13.76 9.27 -7.87
N ASP A 23 14.62 10.23 -8.18
CA ASP A 23 15.81 9.99 -9.00
C ASP A 23 16.83 9.09 -8.30
N GLU A 24 17.06 9.27 -7.00
CA GLU A 24 17.90 8.38 -6.19
C GLU A 24 17.33 6.97 -6.18
N TRP A 25 16.02 6.83 -5.96
CA TRP A 25 15.35 5.54 -6.01
C TRP A 25 15.52 4.84 -7.36
N LEU A 26 15.20 5.52 -8.45
CA LEU A 26 15.32 4.96 -9.79
C LEU A 26 16.78 4.65 -10.16
N ALA A 27 17.76 5.42 -9.66
CA ALA A 27 19.18 5.11 -9.84
C ALA A 27 19.56 3.81 -9.11
N TYR A 28 19.07 3.64 -7.86
CA TYR A 28 19.27 2.41 -7.11
C TYR A 28 18.65 1.21 -7.81
N VAL A 29 17.39 1.31 -8.24
CA VAL A 29 16.67 0.25 -8.97
C VAL A 29 17.46 -0.22 -10.21
N ARG A 30 18.04 0.71 -10.97
CA ARG A 30 18.86 0.36 -12.14
C ARG A 30 20.18 -0.38 -11.78
N SER A 31 20.67 -0.19 -10.57
CA SER A 31 21.91 -0.82 -10.10
C SER A 31 21.68 -2.19 -9.43
N ASP A 32 20.45 -2.51 -9.06
CA ASP A 32 20.09 -3.71 -8.33
C ASP A 32 19.34 -4.69 -9.24
N SER A 33 20.02 -5.77 -9.65
CA SER A 33 19.47 -6.76 -10.59
C SER A 33 18.26 -7.55 -10.05
N GLU A 34 18.01 -7.51 -8.75
CA GLU A 34 16.84 -8.16 -8.14
C GLU A 34 15.59 -7.29 -8.18
N LEU A 35 15.71 -6.00 -8.52
CA LEU A 35 14.60 -5.07 -8.61
C LEU A 35 14.18 -4.86 -10.07
N ARG A 36 12.95 -5.24 -10.37
CA ARG A 36 12.38 -5.13 -11.71
C ARG A 36 11.28 -4.07 -11.75
N PRO A 37 11.44 -2.99 -12.54
CA PRO A 37 10.36 -2.01 -12.73
C PRO A 37 9.08 -2.65 -13.24
N PHE A 38 7.94 -2.24 -12.69
CA PHE A 38 6.62 -2.70 -13.09
C PHE A 38 5.69 -1.51 -13.31
N SER A 39 5.85 -0.87 -14.46
CA SER A 39 5.23 0.42 -14.80
C SER A 39 3.70 0.41 -14.87
N THR A 40 3.07 -0.76 -14.90
CA THR A 40 1.61 -0.89 -14.84
C THR A 40 1.05 -0.33 -13.53
N ASN A 41 1.80 -0.48 -12.41
CA ASN A 41 1.37 -0.02 -11.09
C ASN A 41 1.91 1.38 -10.73
N GLY A 42 2.80 1.93 -11.54
CA GLY A 42 3.35 3.27 -11.34
C GLY A 42 4.79 3.42 -11.84
N PRO A 43 5.27 4.66 -11.97
CA PRO A 43 6.61 4.92 -12.52
C PRO A 43 7.75 4.51 -11.57
N HIS A 44 7.47 4.34 -10.28
CA HIS A 44 8.44 4.03 -9.25
C HIS A 44 8.25 2.64 -8.65
N PHE A 45 7.19 1.94 -9.06
CA PHE A 45 6.84 0.62 -8.56
C PHE A 45 7.79 -0.45 -9.12
N VAL A 46 8.28 -1.32 -8.24
CA VAL A 46 9.16 -2.42 -8.60
C VAL A 46 8.73 -3.72 -7.94
N ILE A 47 9.01 -4.84 -8.60
CA ILE A 47 8.88 -6.17 -8.03
C ILE A 47 10.28 -6.67 -7.69
N TRP A 48 10.43 -7.22 -6.49
CA TRP A 48 11.66 -7.87 -6.06
C TRP A 48 11.63 -9.35 -6.46
N SER A 49 12.69 -9.82 -7.11
CA SER A 49 12.81 -11.21 -7.60
C SER A 49 13.50 -12.15 -6.61
N GLY A 50 13.75 -11.72 -5.38
CA GLY A 50 14.34 -12.56 -4.35
C GLY A 50 13.37 -13.61 -3.81
N THR A 51 13.88 -14.49 -2.95
CA THR A 51 13.08 -15.54 -2.33
C THR A 51 12.17 -14.97 -1.25
N SER A 52 10.88 -14.96 -1.49
CA SER A 52 9.83 -14.47 -0.61
C SER A 52 8.69 -15.49 -0.53
N THR A 53 7.91 -15.44 0.55
CA THR A 53 6.65 -16.19 0.69
C THR A 53 5.49 -15.46 0.01
N ILE A 54 5.68 -14.19 -0.35
CA ILE A 54 4.74 -13.37 -1.11
C ILE A 54 4.96 -13.67 -2.60
N GLU A 55 3.88 -13.90 -3.34
CA GLU A 55 3.94 -14.24 -4.77
C GLU A 55 4.62 -13.14 -5.61
N GLU A 56 4.29 -11.88 -5.35
CA GLU A 56 4.88 -10.71 -6.01
C GLU A 56 5.30 -9.68 -4.96
N PRO A 57 6.45 -9.88 -4.28
CA PRO A 57 6.94 -8.91 -3.30
C PRO A 57 7.37 -7.63 -4.01
N TRP A 58 6.83 -6.51 -3.57
CA TRP A 58 7.00 -5.24 -4.25
C TRP A 58 7.47 -4.12 -3.33
N LEU A 59 8.03 -3.09 -3.95
CA LEU A 59 8.38 -1.82 -3.33
C LEU A 59 7.91 -0.69 -4.24
N ASP A 60 7.47 0.41 -3.65
CA ASP A 60 7.14 1.62 -4.38
C ASP A 60 7.73 2.84 -3.68
N TRP A 61 7.96 3.90 -4.44
CA TRP A 61 8.38 5.17 -3.91
C TRP A 61 7.22 6.17 -3.99
N SER A 62 6.93 6.80 -2.87
CA SER A 62 5.95 7.86 -2.77
C SER A 62 6.35 8.84 -1.68
N ASP A 63 6.15 10.13 -1.94
CA ASP A 63 6.32 11.20 -0.96
C ASP A 63 7.63 11.13 -0.15
N GLY A 64 8.75 10.92 -0.86
CA GLY A 64 10.09 10.91 -0.24
C GLY A 64 10.46 9.64 0.52
N CYS A 65 9.61 8.63 0.54
CA CYS A 65 9.82 7.35 1.19
C CYS A 65 9.70 6.17 0.19
N ILE A 66 10.35 5.06 0.50
CA ILE A 66 10.14 3.79 -0.20
C ILE A 66 9.33 2.90 0.74
N TYR A 67 8.27 2.27 0.25
CA TYR A 67 7.39 1.51 1.12
C TYR A 67 6.94 0.18 0.51
N SER A 68 6.45 -0.70 1.36
CA SER A 68 5.78 -1.95 0.99
C SER A 68 4.69 -2.28 2.00
N LYS A 69 3.68 -3.02 1.56
CA LYS A 69 2.57 -3.48 2.40
C LYS A 69 2.73 -4.95 2.77
N TYR A 70 2.55 -5.26 4.04
CA TYR A 70 2.64 -6.63 4.56
C TYR A 70 3.90 -7.39 4.12
N PRO A 71 5.10 -6.78 4.20
CA PRO A 71 6.31 -7.47 3.77
C PRO A 71 6.56 -8.69 4.67
N ASP A 72 6.98 -9.79 4.05
CA ASP A 72 7.52 -10.92 4.80
C ASP A 72 8.94 -10.65 5.30
N ARG A 73 9.46 -11.51 6.16
CA ARG A 73 10.81 -11.36 6.73
C ARG A 73 11.89 -11.23 5.66
N ALA A 74 11.74 -11.92 4.52
CA ALA A 74 12.71 -11.87 3.43
C ALA A 74 12.71 -10.49 2.76
N LEU A 75 11.53 -9.94 2.45
CA LEU A 75 11.41 -8.60 1.89
C LEU A 75 11.86 -7.53 2.88
N VAL A 76 11.60 -7.69 4.19
CA VAL A 76 12.12 -6.80 5.23
C VAL A 76 13.64 -6.81 5.26
N THR A 77 14.28 -7.97 5.13
CA THR A 77 15.74 -8.07 5.03
C THR A 77 16.26 -7.26 3.84
N LYS A 78 15.56 -7.33 2.69
CA LYS A 78 15.87 -6.51 1.52
C LYS A 78 15.66 -5.02 1.80
N MET A 79 14.57 -4.63 2.46
CA MET A 79 14.30 -3.24 2.84
C MET A 79 15.38 -2.67 3.76
N LEU A 80 15.86 -3.45 4.73
CA LEU A 80 16.98 -3.05 5.60
C LEU A 80 18.29 -2.85 4.81
N ALA A 81 18.54 -3.67 3.79
CA ALA A 81 19.71 -3.48 2.91
C ALA A 81 19.58 -2.19 2.07
N ILE A 82 18.40 -1.91 1.54
CA ILE A 82 18.09 -0.67 0.81
C ILE A 82 18.24 0.54 1.76
N ALA A 83 17.70 0.47 2.97
CA ALA A 83 17.80 1.54 3.96
C ALA A 83 19.26 1.90 4.29
N ARG A 84 20.13 0.90 4.45
CA ARG A 84 21.58 1.12 4.64
C ARG A 84 22.21 1.87 3.47
N HIS A 85 21.85 1.53 2.23
CA HIS A 85 22.34 2.24 1.04
C HIS A 85 21.97 3.72 1.08
N PHE A 86 20.73 4.03 1.42
CA PHE A 86 20.22 5.41 1.49
C PHE A 86 20.57 6.14 2.79
N ARG A 87 21.26 5.52 3.75
CA ARG A 87 21.45 6.05 5.11
C ARG A 87 20.14 6.44 5.76
N ALA A 88 19.15 5.58 5.58
CA ALA A 88 17.78 5.70 6.03
C ALA A 88 17.47 4.64 7.10
N THR A 89 16.29 4.73 7.69
CA THR A 89 15.74 3.74 8.64
C THR A 89 14.54 3.04 8.03
N VAL A 90 14.23 1.84 8.54
CA VAL A 90 12.96 1.17 8.25
C VAL A 90 12.03 1.45 9.42
N GLN A 91 10.86 1.99 9.13
CA GLN A 91 9.85 2.35 10.13
C GLN A 91 8.51 1.69 9.81
N GLY A 92 7.76 1.35 10.85
CA GLY A 92 6.38 0.89 10.75
C GLY A 92 5.38 2.05 10.77
N ASP A 93 4.10 1.70 10.77
CA ASP A 93 2.98 2.66 10.71
C ASP A 93 2.97 3.66 11.88
N ASP A 94 3.38 3.21 13.06
CA ASP A 94 3.43 4.05 14.28
C ASP A 94 4.78 4.76 14.47
N GLY A 95 5.69 4.66 13.48
CA GLY A 95 7.02 5.27 13.51
C GLY A 95 8.07 4.45 14.28
N GLU A 96 7.76 3.24 14.70
CA GLU A 96 8.71 2.31 15.31
C GLU A 96 9.78 1.92 14.29
N THR A 97 11.03 1.87 14.73
CA THR A 97 12.20 1.60 13.88
C THR A 97 12.61 0.14 13.97
N TYR A 98 12.86 -0.49 12.83
CA TYR A 98 13.36 -1.86 12.72
C TYR A 98 14.82 -1.88 12.31
N THR A 99 15.61 -2.67 13.01
CA THR A 99 17.04 -2.87 12.75
C THR A 99 17.36 -4.28 12.28
N ASP A 100 16.47 -5.23 12.60
CA ASP A 100 16.56 -6.62 12.21
C ASP A 100 15.19 -7.16 11.75
N ALA A 101 15.20 -8.01 10.75
CA ALA A 101 13.97 -8.60 10.22
C ALA A 101 13.28 -9.57 11.20
N SER A 102 13.99 -10.04 12.25
CA SER A 102 13.40 -10.88 13.29
C SER A 102 12.50 -10.12 14.27
N GLU A 103 12.61 -8.79 14.30
CA GLU A 103 11.76 -7.92 15.13
C GLU A 103 10.32 -7.89 14.61
N ILE A 104 10.10 -8.29 13.35
CA ILE A 104 8.77 -8.35 12.76
C ILE A 104 8.11 -9.66 13.14
N PRO A 105 6.92 -9.62 13.74
CA PRO A 105 6.16 -10.83 14.02
C PRO A 105 5.99 -11.61 12.72
N GLU A 106 6.36 -12.90 12.71
CA GLU A 106 5.95 -13.76 11.60
C GLU A 106 4.43 -13.68 11.51
N SER A 107 3.95 -13.08 10.41
CA SER A 107 2.53 -13.17 10.08
C SER A 107 2.24 -14.67 9.97
N SER A 108 1.76 -15.26 11.08
CA SER A 108 1.15 -16.56 11.00
C SER A 108 0.17 -16.46 9.86
N SER A 109 0.40 -17.23 8.82
CA SER A 109 -0.47 -17.37 7.65
C SER A 109 -1.77 -18.06 8.03
N THR A 110 -2.46 -17.45 8.98
CA THR A 110 -3.88 -17.68 9.16
C THR A 110 -4.53 -16.78 8.10
N PRO A 111 -5.17 -17.38 7.08
CA PRO A 111 -5.90 -16.57 6.11
C PRO A 111 -6.84 -15.70 6.92
N SER A 112 -6.61 -14.37 6.87
CA SER A 112 -7.52 -13.41 7.46
C SER A 112 -8.91 -13.76 6.93
N PRO A 113 -9.93 -13.95 7.76
CA PRO A 113 -11.26 -14.27 7.26
C PRO A 113 -11.57 -13.17 6.24
N THR A 114 -11.82 -13.58 5.01
CA THR A 114 -12.27 -12.72 3.91
C THR A 114 -13.27 -11.74 4.51
N PRO A 115 -13.06 -10.40 4.39
CA PRO A 115 -14.01 -9.45 4.94
C PRO A 115 -15.35 -9.78 4.30
N THR A 116 -16.26 -10.35 5.08
CA THR A 116 -17.63 -10.57 4.65
C THR A 116 -18.14 -9.21 4.19
N PRO A 117 -18.62 -9.07 2.96
CA PRO A 117 -19.15 -7.80 2.48
C PRO A 117 -20.18 -7.35 3.52
N LYS A 118 -19.90 -6.17 4.16
CA LYS A 118 -20.77 -5.60 5.17
C LYS A 118 -22.13 -5.42 4.50
N ARG A 119 -23.02 -6.38 4.71
CA ARG A 119 -24.40 -6.33 4.17
C ARG A 119 -25.02 -5.08 4.77
N TRP A 120 -25.24 -4.11 3.92
CA TRP A 120 -25.98 -2.91 4.32
C TRP A 120 -27.34 -3.38 4.84
N PRO A 121 -27.78 -2.88 5.99
CA PRO A 121 -29.05 -3.29 6.53
C PRO A 121 -30.17 -3.05 5.52
N LEU A 122 -31.08 -4.01 5.38
CA LEU A 122 -32.14 -4.06 4.38
C LEU A 122 -32.93 -2.74 4.26
N TRP A 123 -33.09 -2.00 5.35
CA TRP A 123 -33.78 -0.71 5.34
C TRP A 123 -33.04 0.36 4.51
N ARG A 124 -31.68 0.33 4.42
CA ARG A 124 -30.92 1.23 3.54
C ARG A 124 -31.06 0.87 2.08
N GLN A 125 -31.19 -0.41 1.77
CA GLN A 125 -31.45 -0.88 0.41
C GLN A 125 -32.84 -0.45 -0.05
N LEU A 126 -33.83 -0.49 0.83
CA LEU A 126 -35.20 -0.04 0.56
C LEU A 126 -35.30 1.49 0.38
N LEU A 127 -34.50 2.28 1.13
CA LEU A 127 -34.45 3.74 0.97
C LEU A 127 -33.89 4.15 -0.41
N VAL A 128 -32.85 3.48 -0.87
CA VAL A 128 -32.28 3.77 -2.21
C VAL A 128 -33.26 3.38 -3.31
N ALA A 129 -33.92 2.25 -3.19
CA ALA A 129 -34.95 1.81 -4.16
C ALA A 129 -36.14 2.78 -4.18
N PHE A 130 -36.57 3.31 -3.02
CA PHE A 130 -37.68 4.25 -2.94
C PHE A 130 -37.32 5.62 -3.55
N LEU A 131 -36.09 6.13 -3.33
CA LEU A 131 -35.62 7.37 -3.94
C LEU A 131 -35.52 7.27 -5.47
N ILE A 132 -35.02 6.15 -5.99
CA ILE A 132 -34.97 5.91 -7.44
C ILE A 132 -36.39 5.84 -8.02
N GLY A 133 -37.32 5.17 -7.35
CA GLY A 133 -38.70 5.09 -7.75
C GLY A 133 -39.39 6.45 -7.82
N CYS A 134 -39.18 7.32 -6.82
CA CYS A 134 -39.76 8.67 -6.79
C CYS A 134 -39.20 9.56 -7.92
N VAL A 135 -37.92 9.46 -8.23
CA VAL A 135 -37.30 10.25 -9.33
C VAL A 135 -37.88 9.81 -10.69
N LEU A 136 -38.05 8.50 -10.92
CA LEU A 136 -38.61 7.99 -12.18
C LEU A 136 -40.11 8.35 -12.34
N LEU A 137 -40.88 8.37 -11.24
CA LEU A 137 -42.28 8.76 -11.24
C LEU A 137 -42.43 10.28 -11.50
N GLY A 138 -41.58 11.11 -10.88
CA GLY A 138 -41.52 12.55 -11.12
C GLY A 138 -41.19 12.91 -12.56
N LEU A 139 -40.23 12.21 -13.18
CA LEU A 139 -39.91 12.41 -14.59
C LEU A 139 -41.07 12.05 -15.53
N ARG A 140 -41.83 11.01 -15.22
CA ARG A 140 -43.00 10.62 -16.03
C ARG A 140 -44.11 11.68 -15.98
N LEU A 141 -44.36 12.31 -14.84
CA LEU A 141 -45.36 13.34 -14.70
C LEU A 141 -44.97 14.64 -15.41
N PHE A 142 -43.67 14.91 -15.54
CA PHE A 142 -43.20 16.12 -16.22
C PHE A 142 -43.19 16.01 -17.76
N ILE A 143 -43.12 14.79 -18.31
CA ILE A 143 -43.06 14.55 -19.76
C ILE A 143 -44.48 14.45 -20.38
N PHE A 144 -45.52 14.20 -19.58
CA PHE A 144 -46.86 13.97 -20.05
C PHE A 144 -47.88 15.10 -19.71
N HIS A 145 -47.42 16.28 -19.29
CA HIS A 145 -48.31 17.46 -19.23
C HIS A 145 -48.14 18.29 -20.50
N PRO A 146 -49.22 18.43 -21.32
CA PRO A 146 -49.26 19.30 -22.51
C PRO A 146 -49.18 20.80 -22.17
#